data_a8c83eab68b9fb7b2691b1f19d0224b1
#
_entry.id   a8c83eab68b9fb7b2691b1f19d0224b1
#
_cell.length_a   1.000
_cell.length_b   1.000
_cell.length_c   1.000
_cell.angle_alpha   90.00
_cell.angle_beta   90.00
_cell.angle_gamma   90.00
#
_symmetry.space_group_name_H-M   'P 1'
#
loop_
_entity.id
_entity.type
_entity.pdbx_description
1 polymer ?
#
loop_
_entity_poly.entity_id
_entity_poly.type
_entity_poly.pdbx_seq_one_letter_code
_entity_poly.pdbx_strand_id
1 'polypeptide(L)'
;LLESALAFVFIYFALVYFEVAPLYAAVAAAIGMSTSPAVVMLVAQELRAEGQVTERALSLVAINSVTAFVAVTMLLSWIHHEYQAGLVTIALHPAYILAGSLILGYAACMATLLLSRWLGKSAQSHFVLLLALVVLTVGAARMLELSVLLALLAFGVMVRNLDSRHDLMAVDTGRVGQMFFIVLFVVSGAKMQIGDLAAAGGLALVFILARFAGKSIGVLSLTYFSGARAGSAGLLCLALTPMSVLALAMVQGTANIYPEFGARLSAIVLSAVLILEIAGPVAVQFALKKAGEAAEETTA
;
A
#
# COMPACT_ATOMS: atom_id res chain seq x y z
N LEU A 1 -7.30 9.24 -6.09
CA LEU A 1 -8.03 9.75 -4.91
C LEU A 1 -9.52 9.44 -4.96
N LEU A 2 -10.24 9.71 -6.07
CA LEU A 2 -11.68 9.46 -6.17
C LEU A 2 -12.03 7.97 -5.97
N GLU A 3 -11.26 7.06 -6.57
CA GLU A 3 -11.52 5.62 -6.41
C GLU A 3 -11.24 5.13 -4.99
N SER A 4 -10.25 5.71 -4.30
CA SER A 4 -9.99 5.43 -2.88
C SER A 4 -11.11 5.95 -2.00
N ALA A 5 -11.60 7.18 -2.25
CA ALA A 5 -12.70 7.77 -1.51
C ALA A 5 -14.01 6.97 -1.69
N LEU A 6 -14.31 6.53 -2.92
CA LEU A 6 -15.47 5.69 -3.17
C LEU A 6 -15.31 4.30 -2.54
N ALA A 7 -14.12 3.70 -2.57
CA ALA A 7 -13.87 2.46 -1.86
C ALA A 7 -14.15 2.61 -0.35
N PHE A 8 -13.68 3.70 0.26
CA PHE A 8 -13.97 4.02 1.66
C PHE A 8 -15.48 4.10 1.91
N VAL A 9 -16.19 4.88 1.12
CA VAL A 9 -17.65 5.08 1.27
C VAL A 9 -18.41 3.76 1.14
N PHE A 10 -18.12 2.96 0.11
CA PHE A 10 -18.79 1.69 -0.10
C PHE A 10 -18.52 0.68 1.02
N ILE A 11 -17.27 0.55 1.45
CA ILE A 11 -16.90 -0.35 2.55
C ILE A 11 -17.58 0.12 3.85
N TYR A 12 -17.50 1.41 4.15
CA TYR A 12 -18.09 1.98 5.36
C TYR A 12 -19.59 1.68 5.45
N PHE A 13 -20.34 2.06 4.44
CA PHE A 13 -21.80 1.85 4.45
C PHE A 13 -22.17 0.37 4.41
N ALA A 14 -21.42 -0.46 3.68
CA ALA A 14 -21.65 -1.89 3.67
C ALA A 14 -21.46 -2.50 5.07
N LEU A 15 -20.35 -2.18 5.76
CA LEU A 15 -20.10 -2.72 7.10
C LEU A 15 -21.08 -2.19 8.15
N VAL A 16 -21.47 -0.92 8.08
CA VAL A 16 -22.50 -0.33 8.97
C VAL A 16 -23.87 -1.01 8.74
N TYR A 17 -24.22 -1.30 7.50
CA TYR A 17 -25.45 -2.04 7.17
C TYR A 17 -25.50 -3.43 7.81
N PHE A 18 -24.35 -4.09 7.96
CA PHE A 18 -24.20 -5.37 8.66
C PHE A 18 -23.88 -5.21 10.16
N GLU A 19 -24.31 -4.12 10.77
CA GLU A 19 -24.24 -3.86 12.21
C GLU A 19 -22.80 -3.83 12.78
N VAL A 20 -21.80 -3.51 11.95
CA VAL A 20 -20.46 -3.19 12.44
C VAL A 20 -20.48 -1.77 12.99
N ALA A 21 -19.95 -1.57 14.21
CA ALA A 21 -19.94 -0.25 14.82
C ALA A 21 -19.26 0.78 13.89
N PRO A 22 -19.84 2.01 13.74
CA PRO A 22 -19.41 2.99 12.74
C PRO A 22 -17.92 3.29 12.77
N LEU A 23 -17.33 3.34 13.96
CA LEU A 23 -15.92 3.62 14.14
C LEU A 23 -15.02 2.49 13.59
N TYR A 24 -15.40 1.24 13.83
CA TYR A 24 -14.70 0.06 13.28
C TYR A 24 -14.86 -0.02 11.76
N ALA A 25 -16.06 0.26 11.29
CA ALA A 25 -16.33 0.32 9.86
C ALA A 25 -15.48 1.41 9.17
N ALA A 26 -15.30 2.58 9.80
CA ALA A 26 -14.47 3.64 9.27
C ALA A 26 -12.99 3.25 9.19
N VAL A 27 -12.44 2.64 10.25
CA VAL A 27 -11.04 2.17 10.25
C VAL A 27 -10.85 1.06 9.23
N ALA A 28 -11.76 0.07 9.18
CA ALA A 28 -11.72 -0.99 8.18
C ALA A 28 -11.80 -0.42 6.75
N ALA A 29 -12.67 0.56 6.51
CA ALA A 29 -12.82 1.22 5.22
C ALA A 29 -11.54 1.98 4.81
N ALA A 30 -10.91 2.70 5.74
CA ALA A 30 -9.64 3.37 5.50
C ALA A 30 -8.51 2.40 5.14
N ILE A 31 -8.40 1.28 5.87
CA ILE A 31 -7.46 0.20 5.54
C ILE A 31 -7.76 -0.39 4.16
N GLY A 32 -9.05 -0.57 3.83
CA GLY A 32 -9.52 -1.11 2.56
C GLY A 32 -9.22 -0.26 1.34
N MET A 33 -8.92 1.04 1.51
CA MET A 33 -8.45 1.89 0.40
C MET A 33 -7.12 1.40 -0.17
N SER A 34 -6.28 0.77 0.65
CA SER A 34 -4.94 0.34 0.24
C SER A 34 -4.97 -0.72 -0.86
N THR A 35 -3.99 -0.66 -1.76
CA THR A 35 -3.76 -1.67 -2.80
C THR A 35 -2.29 -2.11 -2.69
N SER A 36 -1.99 -3.36 -3.04
CA SER A 36 -0.63 -3.89 -2.90
C SER A 36 0.32 -3.43 -4.00
N PRO A 37 1.29 -2.53 -3.71
CA PRO A 37 2.34 -2.19 -4.66
C PRO A 37 3.20 -3.40 -5.01
N ALA A 38 3.47 -4.25 -4.02
CA ALA A 38 4.33 -5.41 -4.16
C ALA A 38 3.80 -6.39 -5.21
N VAL A 39 2.51 -6.73 -5.11
CA VAL A 39 1.87 -7.68 -6.04
C VAL A 39 1.84 -7.11 -7.47
N VAL A 40 1.40 -5.86 -7.62
CA VAL A 40 1.28 -5.26 -8.97
C VAL A 40 2.65 -5.11 -9.61
N MET A 41 3.66 -4.69 -8.86
CA MET A 41 5.02 -4.52 -9.36
C MET A 41 5.68 -5.86 -9.70
N LEU A 42 5.51 -6.87 -8.84
CA LEU A 42 6.06 -8.22 -9.08
C LEU A 42 5.48 -8.82 -10.37
N VAL A 43 4.16 -8.81 -10.53
CA VAL A 43 3.51 -9.35 -11.72
C VAL A 43 3.88 -8.56 -12.99
N ALA A 44 3.96 -7.23 -12.89
CA ALA A 44 4.40 -6.40 -14.02
C ALA A 44 5.85 -6.71 -14.42
N GLN A 45 6.74 -6.93 -13.45
CA GLN A 45 8.13 -7.32 -13.73
C GLN A 45 8.25 -8.73 -14.32
N GLU A 46 7.51 -9.71 -13.77
CA GLU A 46 7.48 -11.09 -14.32
C GLU A 46 7.02 -11.13 -15.78
N LEU A 47 5.97 -10.36 -16.09
CA LEU A 47 5.42 -10.29 -17.43
C LEU A 47 6.18 -9.32 -18.34
N ARG A 48 7.16 -8.58 -17.82
CA ARG A 48 7.81 -7.44 -18.49
C ARG A 48 6.75 -6.54 -19.13
N ALA A 49 5.70 -6.26 -18.36
CA ALA A 49 4.54 -5.56 -18.86
C ALA A 49 4.84 -4.06 -18.98
N GLU A 50 4.62 -3.53 -20.18
CA GLU A 50 4.78 -2.11 -20.50
C GLU A 50 3.52 -1.62 -21.18
N GLY A 51 2.89 -0.56 -20.61
CA GLY A 51 1.71 0.04 -21.20
C GLY A 51 0.90 0.88 -20.24
N GLN A 52 -0.21 1.42 -20.75
CA GLN A 52 -1.03 2.39 -20.00
C GLN A 52 -1.72 1.80 -18.76
N VAL A 53 -2.15 0.54 -18.81
CA VAL A 53 -2.81 -0.11 -17.66
C VAL A 53 -1.78 -0.35 -16.56
N THR A 54 -0.59 -0.84 -16.93
CA THR A 54 0.54 -1.07 -16.01
C THR A 54 0.97 0.21 -15.33
N GLU A 55 1.26 1.27 -16.07
CA GLU A 55 1.72 2.56 -15.52
C GLU A 55 0.68 3.20 -14.61
N ARG A 56 -0.60 3.18 -15.03
CA ARG A 56 -1.70 3.71 -14.22
C ARG A 56 -1.93 2.87 -12.97
N ALA A 57 -1.86 1.53 -13.06
CA ALA A 57 -1.98 0.66 -11.90
C ALA A 57 -0.89 0.96 -10.88
N LEU A 58 0.38 1.03 -11.29
CA LEU A 58 1.51 1.34 -10.40
C LEU A 58 1.38 2.72 -9.73
N SER A 59 0.95 3.73 -10.51
CA SER A 59 0.73 5.07 -9.97
C SER A 59 -0.42 5.12 -8.96
N LEU A 60 -1.55 4.49 -9.27
CA LEU A 60 -2.71 4.45 -8.38
C LEU A 60 -2.43 3.68 -7.10
N VAL A 61 -1.71 2.56 -7.19
CA VAL A 61 -1.35 1.74 -6.04
C VAL A 61 -0.48 2.52 -5.04
N ALA A 62 0.47 3.31 -5.52
CA ALA A 62 1.29 4.16 -4.67
C ALA A 62 0.43 5.21 -3.96
N ILE A 63 -0.43 5.92 -4.68
CA ILE A 63 -1.34 6.93 -4.13
C ILE A 63 -2.30 6.31 -3.11
N ASN A 64 -2.86 5.14 -3.42
CA ASN A 64 -3.81 4.44 -2.54
C ASN A 64 -3.19 4.04 -1.21
N SER A 65 -1.95 3.57 -1.24
CA SER A 65 -1.22 3.18 -0.02
C SER A 65 -0.98 4.38 0.91
N VAL A 66 -0.58 5.52 0.33
CA VAL A 66 -0.40 6.77 1.09
C VAL A 66 -1.73 7.26 1.64
N THR A 67 -2.77 7.31 0.79
CA THR A 67 -4.09 7.81 1.17
C THR A 67 -4.70 6.97 2.29
N ALA A 68 -4.59 5.63 2.20
CA ALA A 68 -5.04 4.71 3.23
C ALA A 68 -4.32 4.95 4.56
N PHE A 69 -2.98 5.08 4.51
CA PHE A 69 -2.18 5.34 5.70
C PHE A 69 -2.57 6.66 6.38
N VAL A 70 -2.70 7.75 5.59
CA VAL A 70 -3.11 9.05 6.11
C VAL A 70 -4.51 8.98 6.73
N ALA A 71 -5.46 8.32 6.04
CA ALA A 71 -6.82 8.17 6.55
C ALA A 71 -6.87 7.38 7.86
N VAL A 72 -6.15 6.26 7.96
CA VAL A 72 -6.05 5.48 9.21
C VAL A 72 -5.44 6.30 10.33
N THR A 73 -4.33 7.01 10.06
CA THR A 73 -3.67 7.85 11.07
C THR A 73 -4.60 8.96 11.59
N MET A 74 -5.35 9.60 10.69
CA MET A 74 -6.34 10.62 11.09
C MET A 74 -7.48 10.02 11.93
N LEU A 75 -8.00 8.86 11.54
CA LEU A 75 -9.06 8.20 12.29
C LEU A 75 -8.59 7.73 13.67
N LEU A 76 -7.39 7.16 13.78
CA LEU A 76 -6.83 6.76 15.07
C LEU A 76 -6.60 7.97 15.98
N SER A 77 -6.16 9.09 15.44
CA SER A 77 -6.02 10.35 16.20
C SER A 77 -7.38 10.87 16.66
N TRP A 78 -8.43 10.75 15.84
CA TRP A 78 -9.79 11.09 16.22
C TRP A 78 -10.32 10.21 17.35
N ILE A 79 -10.09 8.89 17.28
CA ILE A 79 -10.47 7.93 18.33
C ILE A 79 -9.79 8.27 19.64
N HIS A 80 -8.51 8.60 19.61
CA HIS A 80 -7.75 8.98 20.80
C HIS A 80 -8.31 10.22 21.49
N HIS A 81 -8.89 11.16 20.74
CA HIS A 81 -9.57 12.31 21.28
C HIS A 81 -10.80 11.98 22.12
N GLU A 82 -11.62 11.09 21.61
CA GLU A 82 -12.88 10.71 22.28
C GLU A 82 -12.63 10.08 23.65
N TYR A 83 -11.40 9.57 23.87
CA TYR A 83 -11.00 8.91 25.10
C TYR A 83 -10.17 9.75 26.07
N GLN A 84 -9.40 10.79 25.74
CA GLN A 84 -8.64 11.61 26.72
C GLN A 84 -7.80 12.82 26.22
N ALA A 85 -7.82 13.28 24.97
CA ALA A 85 -6.87 14.30 24.49
C ALA A 85 -7.51 15.65 24.12
N GLY A 86 -6.77 16.76 24.35
CA GLY A 86 -7.18 18.11 23.94
C GLY A 86 -7.12 18.31 22.41
N LEU A 87 -7.92 19.26 21.89
CA LEU A 87 -8.03 19.57 20.44
C LEU A 87 -6.68 19.85 19.75
N VAL A 88 -5.72 20.41 20.48
CA VAL A 88 -4.38 20.72 19.97
C VAL A 88 -3.60 19.45 19.65
N THR A 89 -3.68 18.43 20.49
CA THR A 89 -2.97 17.16 20.32
C THR A 89 -3.48 16.41 19.10
N ILE A 90 -4.76 16.53 18.77
CA ILE A 90 -5.42 15.85 17.63
C ILE A 90 -4.87 16.34 16.30
N ALA A 91 -4.65 17.63 16.14
CA ALA A 91 -4.14 18.21 14.91
C ALA A 91 -2.61 18.10 14.83
N LEU A 92 -1.91 18.26 15.96
CA LEU A 92 -0.45 18.26 16.00
C LEU A 92 0.14 16.86 15.83
N HIS A 93 -0.49 15.81 16.36
CA HIS A 93 0.06 14.45 16.27
C HIS A 93 0.09 13.89 14.82
N PRO A 94 -0.99 13.95 14.04
CA PRO A 94 -0.92 13.59 12.61
C PRO A 94 0.03 14.48 11.83
N ALA A 95 0.04 15.79 12.11
CA ALA A 95 0.97 16.71 11.46
C ALA A 95 2.43 16.38 11.78
N TYR A 96 2.74 16.01 13.02
CA TYR A 96 4.06 15.53 13.42
C TYR A 96 4.46 14.26 12.67
N ILE A 97 3.58 13.26 12.63
CA ILE A 97 3.85 11.99 11.91
C ILE A 97 4.07 12.25 10.42
N LEU A 98 3.20 13.05 9.79
CA LEU A 98 3.30 13.34 8.35
C LEU A 98 4.55 14.17 8.04
N ALA A 99 4.70 15.32 8.67
CA ALA A 99 5.84 16.22 8.43
C ALA A 99 7.17 15.58 8.85
N GLY A 100 7.23 14.95 10.02
CA GLY A 100 8.41 14.27 10.51
C GLY A 100 8.86 13.14 9.59
N SER A 101 7.93 12.33 9.08
CA SER A 101 8.24 11.25 8.13
C SER A 101 8.77 11.79 6.80
N LEU A 102 8.21 12.89 6.29
CA LEU A 102 8.70 13.55 5.07
C LEU A 102 10.09 14.14 5.27
N ILE A 103 10.34 14.79 6.40
CA ILE A 103 11.66 15.35 6.75
C ILE A 103 12.69 14.23 6.90
N LEU A 104 12.35 13.14 7.58
CA LEU A 104 13.23 11.99 7.73
C LEU A 104 13.56 11.36 6.37
N GLY A 105 12.58 11.19 5.49
CA GLY A 105 12.77 10.69 4.14
C GLY A 105 13.68 11.61 3.31
N TYR A 106 13.50 12.93 3.44
CA TYR A 106 14.37 13.92 2.81
C TYR A 106 15.82 13.84 3.34
N ALA A 107 15.98 13.75 4.66
CA ALA A 107 17.31 13.62 5.28
C ALA A 107 18.02 12.33 4.81
N ALA A 108 17.32 11.21 4.74
CA ALA A 108 17.84 9.96 4.20
C ALA A 108 18.23 10.09 2.73
N CYS A 109 17.44 10.79 1.92
CA CYS A 109 17.77 11.09 0.53
C CYS A 109 19.06 11.92 0.42
N MET A 110 19.17 12.99 1.17
CA MET A 110 20.38 13.83 1.17
C MET A 110 21.61 13.04 1.61
N ALA A 111 21.49 12.22 2.64
CA ALA A 111 22.58 11.33 3.07
C ALA A 111 22.99 10.35 1.96
N THR A 112 22.00 9.76 1.25
CA THR A 112 22.27 8.87 0.11
C THR A 112 23.04 9.58 -0.99
N LEU A 113 22.58 10.75 -1.42
CA LEU A 113 23.20 11.52 -2.49
C LEU A 113 24.61 12.03 -2.11
N LEU A 114 24.83 12.39 -0.85
CA LEU A 114 26.14 12.80 -0.36
C LEU A 114 27.12 11.63 -0.29
N LEU A 115 26.70 10.51 0.30
CA LEU A 115 27.56 9.34 0.48
C LEU A 115 27.85 8.62 -0.84
N SER A 116 26.91 8.61 -1.79
CA SER A 116 27.12 7.99 -3.11
C SER A 116 28.25 8.66 -3.88
N ARG A 117 28.45 9.97 -3.70
CA ARG A 117 29.56 10.71 -4.32
C ARG A 117 30.94 10.27 -3.80
N TRP A 118 31.00 9.79 -2.55
CA TRP A 118 32.27 9.36 -1.92
C TRP A 118 32.59 7.88 -2.22
N LEU A 119 31.57 7.06 -2.49
CA LEU A 119 31.76 5.63 -2.73
C LEU A 119 32.22 5.28 -4.17
N GLY A 120 32.26 6.26 -5.08
CA GLY A 120 32.63 6.02 -6.48
C GLY A 120 31.52 5.28 -7.26
N LYS A 121 31.79 4.87 -8.51
CA LYS A 121 30.82 4.29 -9.43
C LYS A 121 30.80 2.75 -9.33
N SER A 122 30.42 2.20 -8.19
CA SER A 122 30.24 0.75 -8.00
C SER A 122 28.79 0.42 -7.69
N ALA A 123 28.14 -0.36 -8.55
CA ALA A 123 26.74 -0.78 -8.34
C ALA A 123 26.56 -1.53 -7.02
N GLN A 124 27.52 -2.38 -6.64
CA GLN A 124 27.46 -3.11 -5.38
C GLN A 124 27.56 -2.19 -4.16
N SER A 125 28.44 -1.18 -4.20
CA SER A 125 28.56 -0.20 -3.11
C SER A 125 27.31 0.65 -2.97
N HIS A 126 26.70 1.07 -4.07
CA HIS A 126 25.42 1.81 -4.06
C HIS A 126 24.27 0.97 -3.55
N PHE A 127 24.22 -0.33 -3.88
CA PHE A 127 23.22 -1.24 -3.33
C PHE A 127 23.33 -1.37 -1.80
N VAL A 128 24.54 -1.60 -1.29
CA VAL A 128 24.81 -1.70 0.15
C VAL A 128 24.47 -0.38 0.85
N LEU A 129 24.83 0.76 0.26
CA LEU A 129 24.49 2.08 0.79
C LEU A 129 22.97 2.28 0.90
N LEU A 130 22.22 1.96 -0.17
CA LEU A 130 20.77 2.08 -0.16
C LEU A 130 20.15 1.18 0.92
N LEU A 131 20.59 -0.07 1.01
CA LEU A 131 20.10 -1.00 2.03
C LEU A 131 20.41 -0.50 3.45
N ALA A 132 21.61 -0.02 3.70
CA ALA A 132 22.01 0.53 5.00
C ALA A 132 21.13 1.74 5.38
N LEU A 133 20.89 2.66 4.44
CA LEU A 133 20.06 3.84 4.68
C LEU A 133 18.58 3.51 4.82
N VAL A 134 18.07 2.48 4.13
CA VAL A 134 16.70 1.95 4.39
C VAL A 134 16.61 1.45 5.82
N VAL A 135 17.54 0.60 6.28
CA VAL A 135 17.54 0.07 7.65
C VAL A 135 17.67 1.20 8.69
N LEU A 136 18.57 2.16 8.44
CA LEU A 136 18.73 3.33 9.32
C LEU A 136 17.45 4.17 9.39
N THR A 137 16.79 4.41 8.25
CA THR A 137 15.53 5.17 8.18
C THR A 137 14.43 4.44 8.92
N VAL A 138 14.33 3.11 8.80
CA VAL A 138 13.38 2.30 9.57
C VAL A 138 13.63 2.42 11.08
N GLY A 139 14.90 2.31 11.51
CA GLY A 139 15.28 2.45 12.91
C GLY A 139 14.95 3.85 13.45
N ALA A 140 15.35 4.90 12.73
CA ALA A 140 15.07 6.28 13.11
C ALA A 140 13.57 6.59 13.15
N ALA A 141 12.80 6.12 12.18
CA ALA A 141 11.35 6.31 12.15
C ALA A 141 10.68 5.66 13.36
N ARG A 142 11.10 4.46 13.75
CA ARG A 142 10.59 3.77 14.97
C ARG A 142 10.97 4.49 16.25
N MET A 143 12.21 4.98 16.38
CA MET A 143 12.66 5.72 17.55
C MET A 143 11.93 7.06 17.75
N LEU A 144 11.55 7.70 16.64
CA LEU A 144 10.84 8.98 16.62
C LEU A 144 9.31 8.81 16.55
N GLU A 145 8.80 7.59 16.66
CA GLU A 145 7.36 7.28 16.54
C GLU A 145 6.73 7.81 15.23
N LEU A 146 7.53 7.86 14.15
CA LEU A 146 7.12 8.30 12.83
C LEU A 146 6.62 7.14 11.96
N SER A 147 5.98 7.46 10.85
CA SER A 147 5.58 6.46 9.88
C SER A 147 6.76 5.95 9.06
N VAL A 148 7.15 4.70 9.30
CA VAL A 148 8.18 4.00 8.52
C VAL A 148 7.84 4.01 7.03
N LEU A 149 6.56 3.72 6.69
CA LEU A 149 6.12 3.67 5.30
C LEU A 149 6.27 5.02 4.61
N LEU A 150 5.74 6.07 5.22
CA LEU A 150 5.77 7.40 4.64
C LEU A 150 7.19 7.94 4.51
N ALA A 151 8.06 7.66 5.51
CA ALA A 151 9.46 8.03 5.46
C ALA A 151 10.21 7.32 4.31
N LEU A 152 10.02 6.01 4.14
CA LEU A 152 10.63 5.25 3.05
C LEU A 152 10.06 5.63 1.67
N LEU A 153 8.76 5.90 1.59
CA LEU A 153 8.16 6.39 0.35
C LEU A 153 8.73 7.75 -0.04
N ALA A 154 8.77 8.69 0.90
CA ALA A 154 9.36 10.01 0.69
C ALA A 154 10.83 9.90 0.29
N PHE A 155 11.59 9.04 0.97
CA PHE A 155 12.98 8.72 0.63
C PHE A 155 13.11 8.25 -0.82
N GLY A 156 12.34 7.24 -1.24
CA GLY A 156 12.40 6.68 -2.59
C GLY A 156 12.00 7.70 -3.67
N VAL A 157 10.89 8.42 -3.46
CA VAL A 157 10.44 9.47 -4.39
C VAL A 157 11.47 10.59 -4.52
N MET A 158 12.06 11.04 -3.40
CA MET A 158 13.03 12.11 -3.41
C MET A 158 14.36 11.68 -4.04
N VAL A 159 14.85 10.47 -3.76
CA VAL A 159 16.04 9.93 -4.43
C VAL A 159 15.82 9.90 -5.94
N ARG A 160 14.68 9.38 -6.40
CA ARG A 160 14.37 9.31 -7.84
C ARG A 160 14.32 10.68 -8.51
N ASN A 161 13.78 11.69 -7.82
CA ASN A 161 13.61 13.03 -8.41
C ASN A 161 14.83 13.94 -8.25
N LEU A 162 15.62 13.77 -7.19
CA LEU A 162 16.75 14.64 -6.88
C LEU A 162 18.09 14.12 -7.45
N ASP A 163 18.15 12.84 -7.85
CA ASP A 163 19.33 12.26 -8.52
C ASP A 163 19.38 12.67 -10.01
N SER A 164 19.44 13.97 -10.26
CA SER A 164 19.49 14.54 -11.62
C SER A 164 20.80 14.21 -12.37
N ARG A 165 21.83 13.76 -11.67
CA ARG A 165 23.14 13.41 -12.25
C ARG A 165 23.28 11.93 -12.56
N HIS A 166 22.29 11.10 -12.22
CA HIS A 166 22.36 9.65 -12.32
C HIS A 166 23.62 9.08 -11.63
N ASP A 167 24.03 9.73 -10.51
CA ASP A 167 25.19 9.32 -9.70
C ASP A 167 24.93 7.97 -9.03
N LEU A 168 23.67 7.64 -8.74
CA LEU A 168 23.23 6.30 -8.35
C LEU A 168 23.08 5.45 -9.60
N MET A 169 24.04 4.58 -9.85
CA MET A 169 23.87 3.57 -10.90
C MET A 169 22.55 2.84 -10.68
N ALA A 170 21.82 2.53 -11.75
CA ALA A 170 20.61 1.73 -11.69
C ALA A 170 20.93 0.41 -10.97
N VAL A 171 20.56 0.36 -9.69
CA VAL A 171 20.75 -0.85 -8.88
C VAL A 171 19.75 -1.86 -9.42
N ASP A 172 20.27 -2.95 -10.01
CA ASP A 172 19.42 -4.09 -10.40
C ASP A 172 18.86 -4.74 -9.14
N THR A 173 17.71 -4.22 -8.70
CA THR A 173 16.97 -4.75 -7.56
C THR A 173 16.15 -5.99 -7.93
N GLY A 174 16.12 -6.40 -9.19
CA GLY A 174 15.22 -7.43 -9.68
C GLY A 174 15.29 -8.74 -8.90
N ARG A 175 16.46 -9.38 -8.80
CA ARG A 175 16.60 -10.64 -8.06
C ARG A 175 16.44 -10.48 -6.56
N VAL A 176 17.02 -9.42 -6.00
CA VAL A 176 16.95 -9.16 -4.55
C VAL A 176 15.53 -8.75 -4.17
N GLY A 177 14.88 -7.91 -4.98
CA GLY A 177 13.47 -7.55 -4.82
C GLY A 177 12.56 -8.79 -4.83
N GLN A 178 12.74 -9.71 -5.77
CA GLN A 178 11.99 -10.97 -5.81
C GLN A 178 12.17 -11.80 -4.54
N MET A 179 13.39 -11.93 -4.02
CA MET A 179 13.62 -12.64 -2.76
C MET A 179 12.91 -11.96 -1.58
N PHE A 180 12.95 -10.64 -1.50
CA PHE A 180 12.22 -9.89 -0.48
C PHE A 180 10.71 -10.11 -0.59
N PHE A 181 10.14 -10.11 -1.78
CA PHE A 181 8.72 -10.39 -1.98
C PHE A 181 8.36 -11.81 -1.56
N ILE A 182 9.16 -12.82 -1.92
CA ILE A 182 8.92 -14.21 -1.49
C ILE A 182 8.92 -14.30 0.04
N VAL A 183 9.93 -13.74 0.71
CA VAL A 183 10.01 -13.73 2.18
C VAL A 183 8.82 -13.01 2.79
N LEU A 184 8.43 -11.87 2.22
CA LEU A 184 7.28 -11.08 2.67
C LEU A 184 5.98 -11.88 2.57
N PHE A 185 5.74 -12.58 1.45
CA PHE A 185 4.56 -13.44 1.28
C PHE A 185 4.57 -14.64 2.23
N VAL A 186 5.72 -15.29 2.41
CA VAL A 186 5.86 -16.41 3.36
C VAL A 186 5.59 -15.95 4.80
N VAL A 187 6.16 -14.83 5.23
CA VAL A 187 5.95 -14.29 6.58
C VAL A 187 4.50 -13.83 6.79
N SER A 188 3.89 -13.21 5.77
CA SER A 188 2.47 -12.86 5.79
C SER A 188 1.58 -14.08 5.93
N GLY A 189 1.79 -15.09 5.10
CA GLY A 189 1.03 -16.34 5.15
C GLY A 189 1.19 -17.09 6.48
N ALA A 190 2.41 -17.11 7.04
CA ALA A 190 2.69 -17.76 8.33
C ALA A 190 1.99 -17.09 9.53
N LYS A 191 1.66 -15.81 9.44
CA LYS A 191 0.94 -15.07 10.49
C LYS A 191 -0.57 -15.24 10.42
N MET A 192 -1.09 -15.79 9.33
CA MET A 192 -2.53 -15.94 9.11
C MET A 192 -3.07 -17.19 9.78
N GLN A 193 -4.17 -17.04 10.51
CA GLN A 193 -4.87 -18.15 11.15
C GLN A 193 -6.13 -18.49 10.36
N ILE A 194 -6.26 -19.73 9.92
CA ILE A 194 -7.44 -20.22 9.15
C ILE A 194 -8.73 -20.08 9.99
N GLY A 195 -8.62 -20.10 11.32
CA GLY A 195 -9.74 -19.87 12.22
C GLY A 195 -10.40 -18.51 12.08
N ASP A 196 -9.62 -17.46 11.78
CA ASP A 196 -10.12 -16.10 11.57
C ASP A 196 -10.97 -16.00 10.31
N LEU A 197 -10.61 -16.77 9.27
CA LEU A 197 -11.38 -16.86 8.03
C LEU A 197 -12.78 -17.44 8.25
N ALA A 198 -12.90 -18.46 9.10
CA ALA A 198 -14.18 -19.07 9.42
C ALA A 198 -15.08 -18.15 10.27
N ALA A 199 -14.48 -17.37 11.17
CA ALA A 199 -15.22 -16.49 12.07
C ALA A 199 -15.77 -15.22 11.40
N ALA A 200 -15.08 -14.70 10.39
CA ALA A 200 -15.40 -13.42 9.74
C ALA A 200 -15.75 -13.54 8.25
N GLY A 201 -15.81 -14.77 7.69
CA GLY A 201 -15.88 -15.02 6.25
C GLY A 201 -17.02 -14.28 5.52
N GLY A 202 -18.19 -14.18 6.12
CA GLY A 202 -19.31 -13.42 5.54
C GLY A 202 -19.03 -11.92 5.45
N LEU A 203 -18.53 -11.31 6.52
CA LEU A 203 -18.19 -9.88 6.56
C LEU A 203 -16.94 -9.57 5.71
N ALA A 204 -15.98 -10.47 5.63
CA ALA A 204 -14.84 -10.35 4.76
C ALA A 204 -15.26 -10.33 3.28
N LEU A 205 -16.21 -11.17 2.89
CA LEU A 205 -16.74 -11.18 1.53
C LEU A 205 -17.48 -9.86 1.21
N VAL A 206 -18.30 -9.36 2.14
CA VAL A 206 -18.97 -8.06 2.02
C VAL A 206 -17.95 -6.95 1.85
N PHE A 207 -16.88 -6.95 2.66
CA PHE A 207 -15.78 -6.00 2.55
C PHE A 207 -15.10 -6.05 1.17
N ILE A 208 -14.77 -7.24 0.67
CA ILE A 208 -14.13 -7.44 -0.64
C ILE A 208 -15.02 -6.91 -1.76
N LEU A 209 -16.31 -7.26 -1.76
CA LEU A 209 -17.27 -6.85 -2.79
C LEU A 209 -17.48 -5.33 -2.77
N ALA A 210 -17.68 -4.75 -1.59
CA ALA A 210 -17.83 -3.31 -1.42
C ALA A 210 -16.59 -2.54 -1.89
N ARG A 211 -15.38 -3.04 -1.53
CA ARG A 211 -14.10 -2.50 -1.98
C ARG A 211 -13.98 -2.54 -3.49
N PHE A 212 -14.24 -3.69 -4.10
CA PHE A 212 -14.16 -3.85 -5.55
C PHE A 212 -15.16 -2.95 -6.27
N ALA A 213 -16.40 -2.86 -5.79
CA ALA A 213 -17.42 -1.98 -6.35
C ALA A 213 -17.01 -0.52 -6.27
N GLY A 214 -16.58 -0.03 -5.11
CA GLY A 214 -16.18 1.35 -4.91
C GLY A 214 -14.99 1.74 -5.79
N LYS A 215 -13.95 0.90 -5.84
CA LYS A 215 -12.79 1.12 -6.73
C LYS A 215 -13.18 1.12 -8.20
N SER A 216 -14.00 0.16 -8.61
CA SER A 216 -14.46 0.04 -10.00
C SER A 216 -15.28 1.24 -10.44
N ILE A 217 -16.23 1.69 -9.63
CA ILE A 217 -17.01 2.89 -9.92
C ILE A 217 -16.11 4.12 -10.03
N GLY A 218 -15.14 4.27 -9.12
CA GLY A 218 -14.20 5.38 -9.15
C GLY A 218 -13.31 5.40 -10.39
N VAL A 219 -12.79 4.26 -10.80
CA VAL A 219 -11.97 4.15 -12.02
C VAL A 219 -12.82 4.39 -13.28
N LEU A 220 -14.00 3.76 -13.37
CA LEU A 220 -14.88 3.88 -14.53
C LEU A 220 -15.41 5.30 -14.71
N SER A 221 -15.80 5.99 -13.63
CA SER A 221 -16.26 7.37 -13.70
C SER A 221 -15.18 8.32 -14.22
N LEU A 222 -13.93 8.19 -13.74
CA LEU A 222 -12.82 8.98 -14.25
C LEU A 222 -12.48 8.66 -15.71
N THR A 223 -12.63 7.41 -16.11
CA THR A 223 -12.40 6.99 -17.49
C THR A 223 -13.39 7.66 -18.46
N TYR A 224 -14.65 7.77 -18.04
CA TYR A 224 -15.66 8.48 -18.82
C TYR A 224 -15.27 9.93 -19.09
N PHE A 225 -14.72 10.64 -18.08
CA PHE A 225 -14.27 12.03 -18.23
C PHE A 225 -12.94 12.17 -18.99
N SER A 226 -12.07 11.17 -18.93
CA SER A 226 -10.74 11.21 -19.57
C SER A 226 -10.71 10.72 -21.01
N GLY A 227 -11.83 10.23 -21.56
CA GLY A 227 -11.92 9.71 -22.93
C GLY A 227 -11.12 8.41 -23.15
N ALA A 228 -10.67 7.74 -22.09
CA ALA A 228 -9.96 6.48 -22.19
C ALA A 228 -10.91 5.34 -22.59
N ARG A 229 -10.36 4.26 -23.15
CA ARG A 229 -11.18 3.11 -23.57
C ARG A 229 -11.76 2.37 -22.35
N ALA A 230 -13.07 2.14 -22.35
CA ALA A 230 -13.76 1.43 -21.25
C ALA A 230 -13.18 0.03 -20.96
N GLY A 231 -12.67 -0.68 -22.00
CA GLY A 231 -12.00 -1.95 -21.84
C GLY A 231 -10.75 -1.89 -20.96
N SER A 232 -9.89 -0.88 -21.18
CA SER A 232 -8.69 -0.65 -20.38
C SER A 232 -9.02 -0.28 -18.91
N ALA A 233 -10.15 0.43 -18.71
CA ALA A 233 -10.61 0.76 -17.36
C ALA A 233 -11.05 -0.46 -16.56
N GLY A 234 -11.78 -1.40 -17.19
CA GLY A 234 -12.17 -2.65 -16.53
C GLY A 234 -10.96 -3.51 -16.15
N LEU A 235 -9.94 -3.54 -17.00
CA LEU A 235 -8.67 -4.23 -16.70
C LEU A 235 -7.91 -3.53 -15.56
N LEU A 236 -7.93 -2.20 -15.52
CA LEU A 236 -7.36 -1.43 -14.42
C LEU A 236 -8.07 -1.71 -13.09
N CYS A 237 -9.40 -1.87 -13.08
CA CYS A 237 -10.14 -2.29 -11.89
C CYS A 237 -9.66 -3.65 -11.35
N LEU A 238 -9.41 -4.61 -12.25
CA LEU A 238 -8.86 -5.91 -11.87
C LEU A 238 -7.43 -5.79 -11.35
N ALA A 239 -6.59 -4.96 -11.96
CA ALA A 239 -5.22 -4.73 -11.49
C ALA A 239 -5.15 -4.07 -10.09
N LEU A 240 -6.21 -3.38 -9.65
CA LEU A 240 -6.31 -2.79 -8.31
C LEU A 240 -6.93 -3.73 -7.26
N THR A 241 -7.19 -4.99 -7.60
CA THR A 241 -7.78 -5.98 -6.69
C THR A 241 -6.87 -6.36 -5.51
N PRO A 242 -5.53 -6.56 -5.66
CA PRO A 242 -4.68 -7.00 -4.56
C PRO A 242 -4.75 -6.06 -3.36
N MET A 243 -4.74 -6.64 -2.16
CA MET A 243 -4.68 -5.86 -0.93
C MET A 243 -3.27 -5.93 -0.33
N SER A 244 -2.85 -4.88 0.35
CA SER A 244 -1.46 -4.72 0.77
C SER A 244 -1.18 -5.44 2.09
N VAL A 245 0.02 -6.01 2.22
CA VAL A 245 0.62 -6.39 3.53
C VAL A 245 0.66 -5.19 4.49
N LEU A 246 0.69 -3.98 3.97
CA LEU A 246 0.51 -2.76 4.76
C LEU A 246 -0.82 -2.75 5.53
N ALA A 247 -1.89 -3.33 4.96
CA ALA A 247 -3.16 -3.48 5.66
C ALA A 247 -3.00 -4.30 6.93
N LEU A 248 -2.18 -5.37 6.90
CA LEU A 248 -1.85 -6.15 8.10
C LEU A 248 -1.16 -5.30 9.17
N ALA A 249 -0.19 -4.48 8.77
CA ALA A 249 0.52 -3.59 9.69
C ALA A 249 -0.42 -2.54 10.30
N MET A 250 -1.33 -1.97 9.51
CA MET A 250 -2.34 -1.01 9.99
C MET A 250 -3.32 -1.67 10.96
N VAL A 251 -3.79 -2.89 10.66
CA VAL A 251 -4.68 -3.65 11.57
C VAL A 251 -3.97 -3.95 12.88
N GLN A 252 -2.74 -4.47 12.82
CA GLN A 252 -1.96 -4.78 14.03
C GLN A 252 -1.67 -3.54 14.85
N GLY A 253 -1.33 -2.42 14.18
CA GLY A 253 -1.14 -1.13 14.84
C GLY A 253 -2.39 -0.66 15.57
N THR A 254 -3.56 -0.78 14.94
CA THR A 254 -4.85 -0.43 15.54
C THR A 254 -5.18 -1.36 16.73
N ALA A 255 -4.98 -2.67 16.56
CA ALA A 255 -5.26 -3.66 17.61
C ALA A 255 -4.37 -3.48 18.85
N ASN A 256 -3.13 -3.06 18.67
CA ASN A 256 -2.21 -2.78 19.79
C ASN A 256 -2.64 -1.55 20.60
N ILE A 257 -3.23 -0.53 19.95
CA ILE A 257 -3.69 0.69 20.61
C ILE A 257 -5.06 0.46 21.24
N TYR A 258 -5.93 -0.29 20.58
CA TYR A 258 -7.31 -0.56 20.99
C TYR A 258 -7.62 -2.07 20.93
N PRO A 259 -7.30 -2.85 21.96
CA PRO A 259 -7.48 -4.32 21.97
C PRO A 259 -8.93 -4.77 21.76
N GLU A 260 -9.91 -4.02 22.28
CA GLU A 260 -11.33 -4.34 22.13
C GLU A 260 -11.82 -4.26 20.69
N PHE A 261 -11.23 -3.34 19.91
CA PHE A 261 -11.48 -3.20 18.49
C PHE A 261 -10.74 -4.25 17.66
N GLY A 262 -9.56 -4.66 18.16
CA GLY A 262 -8.60 -5.46 17.40
C GLY A 262 -9.16 -6.78 16.90
N ALA A 263 -9.88 -7.52 17.71
CA ALA A 263 -10.31 -8.87 17.37
C ALA A 263 -11.27 -8.88 16.16
N ARG A 264 -12.37 -8.10 16.21
CA ARG A 264 -13.39 -8.11 15.15
C ARG A 264 -12.89 -7.46 13.85
N LEU A 265 -12.19 -6.32 13.97
CA LEU A 265 -11.57 -5.63 12.84
C LEU A 265 -10.50 -6.50 12.18
N SER A 266 -9.63 -7.10 12.99
CA SER A 266 -8.59 -8.00 12.52
C SER A 266 -9.19 -9.17 11.75
N ALA A 267 -10.20 -9.84 12.29
CA ALA A 267 -10.83 -10.98 11.65
C ALA A 267 -11.40 -10.62 10.25
N ILE A 268 -12.09 -9.48 10.11
CA ILE A 268 -12.65 -9.03 8.82
C ILE A 268 -11.52 -8.72 7.81
N VAL A 269 -10.58 -7.88 8.22
CA VAL A 269 -9.55 -7.38 7.29
C VAL A 269 -8.52 -8.45 6.97
N LEU A 270 -8.08 -9.25 7.96
CA LEU A 270 -7.13 -10.35 7.73
C LEU A 270 -7.70 -11.40 6.79
N SER A 271 -8.99 -11.78 6.97
CA SER A 271 -9.68 -12.71 6.07
C SER A 271 -9.77 -12.15 4.64
N ALA A 272 -10.08 -10.86 4.50
CA ALA A 272 -10.12 -10.21 3.20
C ALA A 272 -8.73 -10.16 2.54
N VAL A 273 -7.68 -9.82 3.31
CA VAL A 273 -6.30 -9.81 2.82
C VAL A 273 -5.89 -11.20 2.34
N LEU A 274 -6.18 -12.26 3.12
CA LEU A 274 -5.86 -13.63 2.74
C LEU A 274 -6.46 -14.01 1.38
N ILE A 275 -7.74 -13.75 1.19
CA ILE A 275 -8.43 -14.04 -0.07
C ILE A 275 -7.82 -13.22 -1.21
N LEU A 276 -7.57 -11.93 -0.98
CA LEU A 276 -7.07 -11.03 -2.01
C LEU A 276 -5.56 -11.20 -2.29
N GLU A 277 -4.77 -11.75 -1.37
CA GLU A 277 -3.37 -12.13 -1.64
C GLU A 277 -3.28 -13.34 -2.57
N ILE A 278 -4.24 -14.26 -2.50
CA ILE A 278 -4.29 -15.41 -3.42
C ILE A 278 -4.90 -15.01 -4.77
N ALA A 279 -6.04 -14.33 -4.75
CA ALA A 279 -6.76 -13.94 -5.97
C ALA A 279 -6.11 -12.77 -6.71
N GLY A 280 -5.42 -11.88 -5.97
CA GLY A 280 -4.86 -10.64 -6.50
C GLY A 280 -3.82 -10.82 -7.59
N PRO A 281 -2.77 -11.62 -7.40
CA PRO A 281 -1.76 -11.86 -8.44
C PRO A 281 -2.38 -12.40 -9.73
N VAL A 282 -3.35 -13.33 -9.61
CA VAL A 282 -4.07 -13.91 -10.76
C VAL A 282 -4.88 -12.84 -11.49
N ALA A 283 -5.56 -11.96 -10.75
CA ALA A 283 -6.34 -10.88 -11.33
C ALA A 283 -5.46 -9.86 -12.05
N VAL A 284 -4.30 -9.51 -11.48
CA VAL A 284 -3.33 -8.60 -12.10
C VAL A 284 -2.75 -9.23 -13.36
N GLN A 285 -2.30 -10.48 -13.28
CA GLN A 285 -1.75 -11.21 -14.43
C GLN A 285 -2.76 -11.26 -15.58
N PHE A 286 -4.00 -11.62 -15.30
CA PHE A 286 -5.07 -11.65 -16.28
C PHE A 286 -5.31 -10.25 -16.89
N ALA A 287 -5.32 -9.21 -16.07
CA ALA A 287 -5.55 -7.84 -16.52
C ALA A 287 -4.44 -7.38 -17.49
N LEU A 288 -3.17 -7.58 -17.12
CA LEU A 288 -2.03 -7.14 -17.93
C LEU A 288 -1.88 -7.95 -19.24
N LYS A 289 -2.07 -9.27 -19.19
CA LYS A 289 -2.07 -10.12 -20.40
C LYS A 289 -3.21 -9.71 -21.34
N LYS A 290 -4.43 -9.50 -20.82
CA LYS A 290 -5.58 -9.11 -21.64
C LYS A 290 -5.49 -7.67 -22.17
N ALA A 291 -4.73 -6.80 -21.50
CA ALA A 291 -4.40 -5.47 -22.00
C ALA A 291 -3.45 -5.49 -23.19
N GLY A 292 -2.80 -6.64 -23.46
CA GLY A 292 -1.76 -6.77 -24.48
C GLY A 292 -0.45 -6.08 -24.07
N GLU A 293 -0.23 -5.87 -22.77
CA GLU A 293 0.93 -5.16 -22.23
C GLU A 293 2.03 -6.12 -21.74
N ALA A 294 1.75 -7.43 -21.65
CA ALA A 294 2.74 -8.45 -21.33
C ALA A 294 3.65 -8.69 -22.54
N ALA A 295 4.97 -8.86 -22.32
CA ALA A 295 5.88 -9.29 -23.37
C ALA A 295 5.43 -10.67 -23.90
N GLU A 296 5.38 -10.84 -25.22
CA GLU A 296 5.13 -12.14 -25.83
C GLU A 296 6.23 -13.12 -25.39
N GLU A 297 5.82 -14.27 -24.85
CA GLU A 297 6.75 -15.37 -24.63
C GLU A 297 7.33 -15.73 -26.00
N THR A 298 8.57 -15.34 -26.25
CA THR A 298 9.31 -15.84 -27.39
C THR A 298 9.46 -17.35 -27.14
N THR A 299 8.57 -18.13 -27.74
CA THR A 299 8.69 -19.60 -27.79
C THR A 299 10.01 -19.90 -28.46
N ALA A 300 11.03 -20.22 -27.66
CA ALA A 300 12.30 -20.77 -28.08
C ALA A 300 12.18 -22.30 -28.15
#